data_95aa0fb0b163829cfa853c1e65ed8334
#
_entry.id   95aa0fb0b163829cfa853c1e65ed8334
#
_cell.length_a   1.000
_cell.length_b   1.000
_cell.length_c   1.000
_cell.angle_alpha   90.00
_cell.angle_beta   90.00
_cell.angle_gamma   90.00
#
_symmetry.space_group_name_H-M   'P 1'
#
loop_
_entity.id
_entity.type
_entity.pdbx_description
1 polymer ?
#
loop_
_entity_poly.entity_id
_entity_poly.type
_entity_poly.pdbx_seq_one_letter_code
_entity_poly.pdbx_strand_id
1 'polypeptide(L)'
;MNTSNKDINRIDICFAELKAANKKALITFVTAGDPDLETTEKTVLEMFDRGADIIELGVPFSDPIAEGVTIQKASLRSLNNGTTLDKIFDTVKNIRTKTDKPLLLMMYLNTIFVLSLIHI
;
A
#
# COMPACT_ATOMS: atom_id res chain seq x y z
N MET A 1 35.41 2.05 -11.57
CA MET A 1 34.59 2.06 -10.34
C MET A 1 33.13 1.97 -10.74
N ASN A 2 32.55 0.80 -10.60
CA ASN A 2 31.12 0.65 -10.76
C ASN A 2 30.42 1.30 -9.59
N THR A 3 30.00 2.53 -9.76
CA THR A 3 28.86 3.02 -9.02
C THR A 3 27.68 2.23 -9.54
N SER A 4 27.30 1.19 -8.81
CA SER A 4 26.05 0.50 -9.06
C SER A 4 24.98 1.58 -9.20
N ASN A 5 24.34 1.63 -10.36
CA ASN A 5 23.07 2.31 -10.54
C ASN A 5 22.12 1.64 -9.55
N LYS A 6 22.10 2.12 -8.33
CA LYS A 6 21.00 1.84 -7.44
C LYS A 6 19.80 2.42 -8.14
N ASP A 7 18.93 1.56 -8.62
CA ASP A 7 17.66 1.99 -9.18
C ASP A 7 16.98 2.83 -8.10
N ILE A 8 16.96 4.15 -8.34
CA ILE A 8 16.37 5.11 -7.41
C ILE A 8 14.86 4.90 -7.47
N ASN A 9 14.30 4.43 -6.37
CA ASN A 9 12.85 4.19 -6.28
C ASN A 9 12.11 5.44 -5.78
N ARG A 10 10.77 5.39 -5.84
CA ARG A 10 9.92 6.51 -5.43
C ARG A 10 10.08 6.89 -3.97
N ILE A 11 10.40 5.95 -3.11
CA ILE A 11 10.62 6.19 -1.67
C ILE A 11 11.89 7.01 -1.46
N ASP A 12 12.98 6.64 -2.14
CA ASP A 12 14.24 7.38 -2.08
C ASP A 12 14.06 8.83 -2.55
N ILE A 13 13.34 9.03 -3.66
CA ILE A 13 13.03 10.36 -4.18
C ILE A 13 12.22 11.17 -3.17
N CYS A 14 11.18 10.57 -2.60
CA CYS A 14 10.32 11.21 -1.60
C CYS A 14 11.12 11.70 -0.39
N PHE A 15 11.94 10.85 0.20
CA PHE A 15 12.75 11.22 1.35
C PHE A 15 13.82 12.25 1.01
N ALA A 16 14.42 12.20 -0.19
CA ALA A 16 15.39 13.21 -0.62
C ALA A 16 14.73 14.59 -0.75
N GLU A 17 13.55 14.67 -1.33
CA GLU A 17 12.79 15.92 -1.46
C GLU A 17 12.36 16.47 -0.10
N LEU A 18 11.89 15.62 0.81
CA LEU A 18 11.51 16.02 2.16
C LEU A 18 12.72 16.54 2.94
N LYS A 19 13.86 15.87 2.84
CA LYS A 19 15.10 16.31 3.49
C LYS A 19 15.56 17.66 2.96
N ALA A 20 15.52 17.86 1.66
CA ALA A 20 15.88 19.13 1.04
C ALA A 20 14.97 20.28 1.48
N ALA A 21 13.68 19.99 1.73
CA ALA A 21 12.70 20.95 2.23
C ALA A 21 12.68 21.07 3.77
N ASN A 22 13.53 20.33 4.48
CA ASN A 22 13.56 20.24 5.94
C ASN A 22 12.20 19.84 6.54
N LYS A 23 11.54 18.86 5.93
CA LYS A 23 10.23 18.35 6.34
C LYS A 23 10.31 16.89 6.75
N LYS A 24 9.38 16.48 7.61
CA LYS A 24 9.17 15.07 8.00
C LYS A 24 8.16 14.41 7.08
N ALA A 25 8.29 13.10 6.90
CA ALA A 25 7.32 12.32 6.13
C ALA A 25 6.05 12.06 6.93
N LEU A 26 4.89 12.27 6.30
CA LEU A 26 3.62 11.77 6.79
C LEU A 26 3.31 10.46 6.08
N ILE A 27 3.34 9.37 6.83
CA ILE A 27 3.06 8.01 6.34
C ILE A 27 1.73 7.56 6.94
N THR A 28 0.77 7.25 6.10
CA THR A 28 -0.56 6.81 6.52
C THR A 28 -0.84 5.37 6.11
N PHE A 29 -1.72 4.71 6.84
CA PHE A 29 -2.13 3.33 6.59
C PHE A 29 -3.61 3.26 6.28
N VAL A 30 -3.99 2.37 5.35
CA VAL A 30 -5.38 2.02 5.07
C VAL A 30 -5.47 0.54 4.70
N THR A 31 -6.51 -0.14 5.19
CA THR A 31 -6.80 -1.51 4.77
C THR A 31 -7.43 -1.50 3.38
N ALA A 32 -6.79 -2.17 2.43
CA ALA A 32 -7.31 -2.28 1.07
C ALA A 32 -8.63 -3.05 1.04
N GLY A 33 -9.63 -2.47 0.38
CA GLY A 33 -10.94 -3.08 0.21
C GLY A 33 -11.92 -2.87 1.36
N ASP A 34 -11.59 -2.03 2.32
CA ASP A 34 -12.47 -1.70 3.43
C ASP A 34 -13.07 -0.27 3.27
N PRO A 35 -14.37 -0.12 3.03
CA PRO A 35 -15.39 -1.16 2.83
C PRO A 35 -15.33 -1.81 1.45
N ASP A 36 -14.72 -1.18 0.46
CA ASP A 36 -14.54 -1.67 -0.90
C ASP A 36 -13.29 -1.05 -1.56
N LEU A 37 -12.87 -1.59 -2.70
CA LEU A 37 -11.67 -1.12 -3.39
C LEU A 37 -11.86 0.21 -4.11
N GLU A 38 -13.07 0.53 -4.55
CA GLU A 38 -13.38 1.83 -5.14
C GLU A 38 -13.18 2.95 -4.11
N THR A 39 -13.67 2.74 -2.89
CA THR A 39 -13.45 3.66 -1.77
C THR A 39 -11.98 3.76 -1.39
N THR A 40 -11.26 2.64 -1.39
CA THR A 40 -9.82 2.60 -1.15
C THR A 40 -9.07 3.50 -2.14
N GLU A 41 -9.35 3.38 -3.43
CA GLU A 41 -8.72 4.21 -4.46
C GLU A 41 -8.97 5.70 -4.20
N LYS A 42 -10.22 6.08 -3.96
CA LYS A 42 -10.58 7.46 -3.65
C LYS A 42 -9.90 7.98 -2.40
N THR A 43 -9.87 7.17 -1.34
CA THR A 43 -9.24 7.51 -0.06
C THR A 43 -7.75 7.74 -0.23
N VAL A 44 -7.07 6.85 -0.92
CA VAL A 44 -5.61 6.96 -1.18
C VAL A 44 -5.29 8.25 -1.95
N LEU A 45 -6.03 8.53 -3.02
CA LEU A 45 -5.81 9.73 -3.82
C LEU A 45 -6.09 11.00 -3.03
N GLU A 46 -7.13 11.01 -2.21
CA GLU A 46 -7.45 12.13 -1.33
C GLU A 46 -6.40 12.34 -0.25
N MET A 47 -5.90 11.28 0.35
CA MET A 47 -4.81 11.35 1.33
C MET A 47 -3.55 11.97 0.73
N PHE A 48 -3.17 11.56 -0.49
CA PHE A 48 -2.04 12.16 -1.18
C PHE A 48 -2.26 13.63 -1.51
N ASP A 49 -3.45 13.98 -1.96
CA ASP A 49 -3.80 15.37 -2.28
C ASP A 49 -3.75 16.27 -1.05
N ARG A 50 -4.05 15.72 0.12
CA ARG A 50 -4.07 16.45 1.38
C ARG A 50 -2.81 16.39 2.21
N GLY A 51 -1.74 15.79 1.69
CA GLY A 51 -0.42 15.91 2.29
C GLY A 51 0.23 14.62 2.78
N ALA A 52 -0.37 13.45 2.58
CA ALA A 52 0.34 12.21 2.81
C ALA A 52 1.50 12.07 1.81
N ASP A 53 2.66 11.71 2.32
CA ASP A 53 3.86 11.52 1.49
C ASP A 53 3.99 10.08 1.01
N ILE A 54 3.66 9.14 1.87
CA ILE A 54 3.70 7.70 1.62
C ILE A 54 2.44 7.06 2.19
N ILE A 55 1.85 6.12 1.47
CA ILE A 55 0.70 5.37 1.96
C ILE A 55 1.02 3.88 1.98
N GLU A 56 0.71 3.24 3.10
CA GLU A 56 0.79 1.82 3.30
C GLU A 56 -0.59 1.20 3.10
N LEU A 57 -0.72 0.31 2.11
CA LEU A 57 -1.93 -0.47 1.86
C LEU A 57 -1.83 -1.81 2.57
N GLY A 58 -2.68 -2.03 3.56
CA GLY A 58 -2.80 -3.31 4.24
C GLY A 58 -3.55 -4.31 3.36
N VAL A 59 -2.90 -5.41 3.01
CA VAL A 59 -3.57 -6.54 2.34
C VAL A 59 -4.33 -7.32 3.39
N PRO A 60 -5.67 -7.49 3.25
CA PRO A 60 -6.46 -8.20 4.25
C PRO A 60 -6.05 -9.67 4.34
N PHE A 61 -6.00 -10.19 5.55
CA PHE A 61 -5.65 -11.58 5.84
C PHE A 61 -6.66 -12.19 6.80
N SER A 62 -7.04 -13.45 6.57
CA SER A 62 -8.10 -14.14 7.34
C SER A 62 -7.71 -14.46 8.77
N ASP A 63 -6.41 -14.67 9.04
CA ASP A 63 -5.89 -15.09 10.34
C ASP A 63 -4.82 -14.13 10.87
N PRO A 64 -5.15 -12.84 11.11
CA PRO A 64 -4.17 -11.86 11.58
C PRO A 64 -3.74 -12.19 13.01
N ILE A 65 -2.43 -12.35 13.23
CA ILE A 65 -1.86 -12.73 14.54
C ILE A 65 -1.37 -11.49 15.31
N ALA A 66 -0.84 -10.49 14.59
CA ALA A 66 -0.12 -9.37 15.19
C ALA A 66 -0.91 -8.05 15.20
N GLU A 67 -2.17 -8.08 14.83
CA GLU A 67 -2.98 -6.86 14.65
C GLU A 67 -4.04 -6.72 15.73
N GLY A 68 -4.35 -5.47 16.08
CA GLY A 68 -5.42 -5.13 16.98
C GLY A 68 -6.81 -5.34 16.38
N VAL A 69 -7.83 -5.24 17.23
CA VAL A 69 -9.23 -5.52 16.86
C VAL A 69 -9.73 -4.64 15.72
N THR A 70 -9.33 -3.37 15.67
CA THR A 70 -9.75 -2.43 14.63
C THR A 70 -9.30 -2.87 13.24
N ILE A 71 -8.02 -3.23 13.10
CA ILE A 71 -7.46 -3.70 11.83
C ILE A 71 -8.00 -5.08 11.46
N GLN A 72 -8.20 -5.98 12.43
CA GLN A 72 -8.84 -7.28 12.21
C GLN A 72 -10.24 -7.13 11.63
N LYS A 73 -11.04 -6.23 12.19
CA LYS A 73 -12.41 -5.94 11.71
C LYS A 73 -12.40 -5.33 10.31
N ALA A 74 -11.47 -4.42 10.02
CA ALA A 74 -11.29 -3.84 8.69
C ALA A 74 -10.94 -4.91 7.65
N SER A 75 -10.01 -5.81 7.97
CA SER A 75 -9.65 -6.95 7.12
C SER A 75 -10.84 -7.86 6.86
N LEU A 76 -11.63 -8.15 7.89
CA LEU A 76 -12.83 -9.00 7.77
C LEU A 76 -13.86 -8.37 6.85
N ARG A 77 -14.13 -7.08 6.99
CA ARG A 77 -15.05 -6.36 6.09
C ARG A 77 -14.57 -6.43 4.63
N SER A 78 -13.29 -6.21 4.42
CA SER A 78 -12.68 -6.28 3.10
C SER A 78 -12.82 -7.67 2.47
N LEU A 79 -12.47 -8.72 3.20
CA LEU A 79 -12.58 -10.10 2.74
C LEU A 79 -14.04 -10.51 2.48
N ASN A 80 -14.96 -10.12 3.34
CA ASN A 80 -16.39 -10.39 3.15
C ASN A 80 -16.97 -9.69 1.92
N ASN A 81 -16.35 -8.61 1.49
CA ASN A 81 -16.72 -7.90 0.25
C ASN A 81 -16.03 -8.47 -1.00
N GLY A 82 -15.34 -9.57 -0.90
CA GLY A 82 -14.73 -10.26 -2.03
C GLY A 82 -13.39 -9.70 -2.50
N THR A 83 -12.68 -8.97 -1.65
CA THR A 83 -11.34 -8.46 -1.97
C THR A 83 -10.36 -9.61 -2.17
N THR A 84 -9.62 -9.55 -3.26
CA THR A 84 -8.52 -10.47 -3.58
C THR A 84 -7.24 -9.69 -3.87
N LEU A 85 -6.11 -10.37 -3.81
CA LEU A 85 -4.81 -9.75 -4.10
C LEU A 85 -4.76 -9.22 -5.54
N ASP A 86 -5.31 -9.95 -6.51
CA ASP A 86 -5.37 -9.51 -7.91
C ASP A 86 -6.19 -8.21 -8.06
N LYS A 87 -7.31 -8.11 -7.37
CA LYS A 87 -8.14 -6.89 -7.36
C LYS A 87 -7.39 -5.71 -6.71
N ILE A 88 -6.60 -5.96 -5.66
CA ILE A 88 -5.75 -4.94 -5.04
C ILE A 88 -4.70 -4.46 -6.04
N PHE A 89 -4.05 -5.35 -6.77
CA PHE A 89 -3.08 -4.97 -7.80
C PHE A 89 -3.72 -4.14 -8.92
N ASP A 90 -4.93 -4.46 -9.35
CA ASP A 90 -5.67 -3.67 -10.32
C ASP A 90 -5.97 -2.26 -9.79
N THR A 91 -6.36 -2.17 -8.52
CA THR A 91 -6.57 -0.87 -7.85
C THR A 91 -5.28 -0.06 -7.79
N VAL A 92 -4.16 -0.69 -7.45
CA VAL A 92 -2.85 -0.02 -7.44
C VAL A 92 -2.48 0.49 -8.84
N LYS A 93 -2.73 -0.28 -9.89
CA LYS A 93 -2.53 0.18 -11.27
C LYS A 93 -3.34 1.43 -11.57
N ASN A 94 -4.60 1.46 -11.17
CA ASN A 94 -5.46 2.62 -11.36
C ASN A 94 -4.92 3.85 -10.61
N ILE A 95 -4.49 3.67 -9.37
CA ILE A 95 -3.88 4.73 -8.57
C ILE A 95 -2.61 5.25 -9.27
N ARG A 96 -1.78 4.37 -9.82
CA ARG A 96 -0.55 4.73 -10.54
C ARG A 96 -0.77 5.58 -11.78
N THR A 97 -1.92 5.50 -12.41
CA THR A 97 -2.25 6.39 -13.53
C THR A 97 -2.46 7.85 -13.11
N LYS A 98 -2.65 8.10 -11.81
CA LYS A 98 -3.04 9.40 -11.26
C LYS A 98 -1.99 10.01 -10.35
N THR A 99 -1.04 9.23 -9.83
CA THR A 99 0.00 9.71 -8.92
C THR A 99 1.26 8.86 -8.98
N ASP A 100 2.42 9.49 -8.82
CA ASP A 100 3.72 8.83 -8.68
C ASP A 100 4.17 8.70 -7.21
N LYS A 101 3.36 9.13 -6.26
CA LYS A 101 3.73 9.07 -4.84
C LYS A 101 3.87 7.63 -4.36
N PRO A 102 4.76 7.39 -3.38
CA PRO A 102 5.05 6.03 -2.92
C PRO A 102 3.84 5.33 -2.29
N LEU A 103 3.62 4.09 -2.73
CA LEU A 103 2.69 3.14 -2.14
C LEU A 103 3.46 1.90 -1.70
N LEU A 104 3.17 1.43 -0.49
CA LEU A 104 3.70 0.19 0.06
C LEU A 104 2.56 -0.79 0.28
N LEU A 105 2.78 -2.05 -0.04
CA LEU A 105 1.86 -3.12 0.35
C LEU A 105 2.37 -3.77 1.63
N MET A 106 1.53 -3.79 2.66
CA MET A 106 1.79 -4.52 3.90
C MET A 106 1.01 -5.82 3.87
N MET A 107 1.70 -6.94 3.90
CA MET A 107 1.06 -8.25 3.86
C MET A 107 1.84 -9.27 4.68
N TYR A 108 1.15 -10.34 5.08
CA TYR A 108 1.79 -11.46 5.75
C TYR A 108 2.66 -12.24 4.79
N LEU A 109 3.75 -12.78 5.29
CA LEU A 109 4.71 -13.56 4.50
C LEU A 109 4.06 -14.76 3.82
N ASN A 110 3.10 -15.39 4.47
CA ASN A 110 2.33 -16.50 3.90
C ASN A 110 1.65 -16.13 2.58
N THR A 111 1.11 -14.92 2.49
CA THR A 111 0.48 -14.42 1.27
C THR A 111 1.49 -14.31 0.13
N ILE A 112 2.71 -13.88 0.41
CA ILE A 112 3.81 -13.79 -0.57
C ILE A 112 4.19 -15.17 -1.07
N PHE A 113 4.31 -16.16 -0.19
CA PHE A 113 4.64 -17.54 -0.58
C PHE A 113 3.56 -18.17 -1.47
N VAL A 114 2.29 -18.01 -1.10
CA VAL A 114 1.17 -18.50 -1.92
C VAL A 114 1.19 -17.86 -3.31
N LEU A 115 1.43 -16.55 -3.38
CA LEU A 115 1.53 -15.82 -4.63
C LEU A 115 2.69 -16.34 -5.49
N SER A 116 3.86 -16.57 -4.89
CA SER A 116 5.03 -17.12 -5.58
C SER A 116 4.75 -18.51 -6.17
N LEU A 117 4.07 -19.36 -5.43
CA LEU A 117 3.71 -20.72 -5.88
C LEU A 117 2.71 -20.70 -7.05
N ILE A 118 1.82 -19.72 -7.09
CA ILE A 118 0.82 -19.58 -8.15
C ILE A 118 1.41 -18.97 -9.42
N HIS A 119 2.38 -18.06 -9.29
CA HIS A 119 2.95 -17.29 -10.40
C HIS A 119 4.32 -17.76 -10.89
N ILE A 120 4.85 -18.81 -10.30
CA ILE A 120 6.01 -19.52 -10.82
C ILE A 120 5.53 -20.53 -11.87
#